data_b6e733a575d950344273039741826d81
#
_entry.id   b6e733a575d950344273039741826d81
#
_cell.length_a   1.000
_cell.length_b   1.000
_cell.length_c   1.000
_cell.angle_alpha   90.00
_cell.angle_beta   90.00
_cell.angle_gamma   90.00
#
_symmetry.space_group_name_H-M   'P 1'
#
loop_
_entity.id
_entity.type
_entity.pdbx_description
1 polymer ?
#
loop_
_entity_poly.entity_id
_entity_poly.type
_entity_poly.pdbx_seq_one_letter_code
_entity_poly.pdbx_strand_id
1 'polypeptide(L)'
;MFRRYGVNTFQAIVYNYIVAFAVGFGLYGDEWRSEHLDQGSWIPFAFIIGGLFIGLFLLMGKSSQENGIGITSVTVKMSLAIPVTMAIFLYNENIYLAKIVGIIGALIGVFLITFQRRSQRKKGAPNNVLFLIILFFGSGALDTLLNYVERVASGNLSLALFSAIGFGIAGILGFIVLIGALLMKKQHFHWKHVVGGIILGVPNFFSIYFLMMAVRYPELDDSITYALNNVGIVMASFLIGIIAFKESITPLKIVGGVVAIIAIFLLTL
;
A
#
# COMPACT_ATOMS: atom_id res chain seq x y z
N MET A 1 2.75 16.98 -1.32
CA MET A 1 4.08 17.20 -1.91
C MET A 1 3.99 17.53 -3.40
N PHE A 2 3.44 16.69 -4.25
CA PHE A 2 3.34 16.89 -5.70
C PHE A 2 2.75 18.24 -6.13
N ARG A 3 1.67 18.69 -5.46
CA ARG A 3 1.03 19.97 -5.78
C ARG A 3 1.97 21.18 -5.60
N ARG A 4 2.93 21.11 -4.66
CA ARG A 4 3.92 22.16 -4.41
C ARG A 4 4.94 22.31 -5.56
N TYR A 5 5.21 21.21 -6.26
CA TYR A 5 6.15 21.16 -7.39
C TYR A 5 5.46 21.17 -8.76
N GLY A 6 4.13 21.37 -8.80
CA GLY A 6 3.37 21.38 -10.04
C GLY A 6 3.28 20.00 -10.72
N VAL A 7 3.46 18.92 -9.96
CA VAL A 7 3.36 17.56 -10.48
C VAL A 7 1.90 17.08 -10.41
N ASN A 8 1.39 16.62 -11.55
CA ASN A 8 0.07 16.01 -11.62
C ASN A 8 0.11 14.62 -10.97
N THR A 9 -0.67 14.43 -9.92
CA THR A 9 -0.67 13.20 -9.13
C THR A 9 -1.07 11.98 -9.96
N PHE A 10 -2.06 12.11 -10.85
CA PHE A 10 -2.51 11.00 -11.70
C PHE A 10 -1.40 10.53 -12.65
N GLN A 11 -0.77 11.47 -13.37
CA GLN A 11 0.34 11.13 -14.26
C GLN A 11 1.52 10.53 -13.51
N ALA A 12 1.89 11.09 -12.36
CA ALA A 12 2.97 10.55 -11.54
C ALA A 12 2.68 9.11 -11.06
N ILE A 13 1.42 8.79 -10.74
CA ILE A 13 1.00 7.43 -10.35
C ILE A 13 1.11 6.47 -11.53
N VAL A 14 0.68 6.86 -12.73
CA VAL A 14 0.80 6.01 -13.92
C VAL A 14 2.27 5.72 -14.23
N TYR A 15 3.11 6.75 -14.26
CA TYR A 15 4.56 6.55 -14.48
C TYR A 15 5.22 5.75 -13.35
N ASN A 16 4.79 5.90 -12.11
CA ASN A 16 5.25 5.08 -10.99
C ASN A 16 5.04 3.58 -11.25
N TYR A 17 3.87 3.18 -11.75
CA TYR A 17 3.61 1.78 -12.04
C TYR A 17 4.43 1.25 -13.23
N ILE A 18 4.62 2.05 -14.26
CA ILE A 18 5.48 1.70 -15.40
C ILE A 18 6.93 1.51 -14.94
N VAL A 19 7.43 2.41 -14.08
CA VAL A 19 8.79 2.32 -13.53
C VAL A 19 8.92 1.13 -12.59
N ALA A 20 7.94 0.88 -11.73
CA ALA A 20 7.95 -0.29 -10.84
C ALA A 20 7.99 -1.60 -11.62
N PHE A 21 7.21 -1.71 -12.71
CA PHE A 21 7.29 -2.82 -13.65
C PHE A 21 8.69 -2.94 -14.28
N ALA A 22 9.22 -1.83 -14.82
CA ALA A 22 10.53 -1.83 -15.49
C ALA A 22 11.66 -2.24 -14.53
N VAL A 23 11.63 -1.81 -13.28
CA VAL A 23 12.60 -2.20 -12.25
C VAL A 23 12.47 -3.69 -11.94
N GLY A 24 11.26 -4.17 -11.67
CA GLY A 24 11.06 -5.58 -11.32
C GLY A 24 11.38 -6.52 -12.47
N PHE A 25 10.92 -6.21 -13.68
CA PHE A 25 11.18 -7.03 -14.85
C PHE A 25 12.64 -6.93 -15.32
N GLY A 26 13.28 -5.75 -15.17
CA GLY A 26 14.69 -5.57 -15.48
C GLY A 26 15.64 -6.35 -14.56
N LEU A 27 15.25 -6.54 -13.28
CA LEU A 27 16.07 -7.27 -12.31
C LEU A 27 15.81 -8.79 -12.30
N TYR A 28 14.57 -9.20 -12.59
CA TYR A 28 14.12 -10.59 -12.41
C TYR A 28 13.49 -11.20 -13.68
N GLY A 29 13.51 -10.48 -14.81
CA GLY A 29 12.92 -10.96 -16.07
C GLY A 29 13.57 -12.23 -16.61
N ASP A 30 14.84 -12.47 -16.29
CA ASP A 30 15.56 -13.68 -16.70
C ASP A 30 14.98 -14.96 -16.04
N GLU A 31 14.22 -14.83 -14.96
CA GLU A 31 13.50 -15.93 -14.31
C GLU A 31 12.21 -16.31 -15.07
N TRP A 32 11.76 -15.49 -16.01
CA TRP A 32 10.55 -15.77 -16.78
C TRP A 32 10.70 -17.03 -17.62
N ARG A 33 9.71 -17.93 -17.52
CA ARG A 33 9.58 -19.15 -18.35
C ARG A 33 8.16 -19.21 -18.91
N SER A 34 8.02 -19.72 -20.12
CA SER A 34 6.71 -19.93 -20.75
C SER A 34 5.81 -20.86 -19.96
N GLU A 35 6.40 -21.83 -19.25
CA GLU A 35 5.70 -22.76 -18.35
C GLU A 35 4.89 -22.06 -17.24
N HIS A 36 5.26 -20.84 -16.87
CA HIS A 36 4.48 -20.04 -15.91
C HIS A 36 3.07 -19.69 -16.44
N LEU A 37 2.88 -19.65 -17.76
CA LEU A 37 1.57 -19.44 -18.37
C LEU A 37 0.70 -20.68 -18.29
N ASP A 38 1.30 -21.87 -18.42
CA ASP A 38 0.58 -23.14 -18.36
C ASP A 38 0.07 -23.44 -16.93
N GLN A 39 0.79 -22.97 -15.92
CA GLN A 39 0.42 -23.04 -14.51
C GLN A 39 -0.45 -21.85 -14.05
N GLY A 40 -1.15 -21.21 -14.95
CA GLY A 40 -1.74 -19.88 -14.91
C GLY A 40 -2.79 -19.55 -13.83
N SER A 41 -2.83 -20.27 -12.70
CA SER A 41 -3.75 -19.96 -11.60
C SER A 41 -3.56 -18.53 -11.02
N TRP A 42 -2.38 -17.95 -11.15
CA TRP A 42 -2.05 -16.60 -10.70
C TRP A 42 -2.55 -15.48 -11.64
N ILE A 43 -2.80 -15.79 -12.94
CA ILE A 43 -3.13 -14.79 -13.97
C ILE A 43 -4.37 -13.95 -13.63
N PRO A 44 -5.52 -14.55 -13.27
CA PRO A 44 -6.70 -13.76 -12.91
C PRO A 44 -6.44 -12.81 -11.74
N PHE A 45 -5.65 -13.27 -10.75
CA PHE A 45 -5.29 -12.46 -9.60
C PHE A 45 -4.39 -11.28 -9.97
N ALA A 46 -3.45 -11.46 -10.91
CA ALA A 46 -2.60 -10.37 -11.38
C ALA A 46 -3.43 -9.25 -12.02
N PHE A 47 -4.47 -9.57 -12.81
CA PHE A 47 -5.38 -8.59 -13.38
C PHE A 47 -6.23 -7.88 -12.32
N ILE A 48 -6.77 -8.63 -11.35
CA ILE A 48 -7.56 -8.05 -10.24
C ILE A 48 -6.67 -7.12 -9.41
N ILE A 49 -5.47 -7.57 -9.02
CA ILE A 49 -4.52 -6.80 -8.21
C ILE A 49 -4.04 -5.55 -8.97
N GLY A 50 -3.70 -5.69 -10.26
CA GLY A 50 -3.33 -4.54 -11.10
C GLY A 50 -4.44 -3.49 -11.20
N GLY A 51 -5.69 -3.93 -11.38
CA GLY A 51 -6.87 -3.07 -11.35
C GLY A 51 -7.09 -2.39 -10.00
N LEU A 52 -6.94 -3.14 -8.90
CA LEU A 52 -7.02 -2.60 -7.55
C LEU A 52 -5.91 -1.59 -7.27
N PHE A 53 -4.67 -1.85 -7.68
CA PHE A 53 -3.57 -0.91 -7.53
C PHE A 53 -3.91 0.45 -8.12
N ILE A 54 -4.24 0.51 -9.40
CA ILE A 54 -4.54 1.80 -10.04
C ILE A 54 -5.81 2.43 -9.49
N GLY A 55 -6.89 1.64 -9.30
CA GLY A 55 -8.18 2.12 -8.80
C GLY A 55 -8.08 2.71 -7.40
N LEU A 56 -7.47 2.00 -6.46
CA LEU A 56 -7.32 2.45 -5.07
C LEU A 56 -6.39 3.66 -4.96
N PHE A 57 -5.30 3.70 -5.74
CA PHE A 57 -4.41 4.87 -5.73
C PHE A 57 -5.10 6.13 -6.25
N LEU A 58 -5.89 6.02 -7.32
CA LEU A 58 -6.69 7.15 -7.83
C LEU A 58 -7.75 7.58 -6.81
N LEU A 59 -8.42 6.62 -6.20
CA LEU A 59 -9.42 6.89 -5.17
C LEU A 59 -8.79 7.52 -3.93
N MET A 60 -7.61 7.04 -3.50
CA MET A 60 -6.85 7.62 -2.39
C MET A 60 -6.46 9.08 -2.68
N GLY A 61 -6.01 9.35 -3.90
CA GLY A 61 -5.69 10.72 -4.35
C GLY A 61 -6.92 11.64 -4.27
N LYS A 62 -8.08 11.18 -4.73
CA LYS A 62 -9.35 11.92 -4.71
C LYS A 62 -9.88 12.07 -3.27
N SER A 63 -9.90 10.99 -2.50
CA SER A 63 -10.30 11.03 -1.10
C SER A 63 -9.43 11.99 -0.27
N SER A 64 -8.13 12.02 -0.51
CA SER A 64 -7.22 12.97 0.15
C SER A 64 -7.56 14.43 -0.13
N GLN A 65 -8.16 14.73 -1.30
CA GLN A 65 -8.59 16.07 -1.65
C GLN A 65 -9.95 16.44 -1.01
N GLU A 66 -10.86 15.49 -0.92
CA GLU A 66 -12.23 15.70 -0.41
C GLU A 66 -12.31 15.50 1.12
N ASN A 67 -11.80 14.39 1.63
CA ASN A 67 -11.88 14.02 3.05
C ASN A 67 -10.67 14.52 3.86
N GLY A 68 -9.59 14.88 3.18
CA GLY A 68 -8.31 15.25 3.79
C GLY A 68 -7.32 14.09 3.91
N ILE A 69 -6.04 14.42 3.83
CA ILE A 69 -4.94 13.44 3.80
C ILE A 69 -4.93 12.58 5.08
N GLY A 70 -5.15 13.18 6.25
CA GLY A 70 -5.11 12.47 7.53
C GLY A 70 -6.18 11.38 7.63
N ILE A 71 -7.44 11.70 7.32
CA ILE A 71 -8.55 10.75 7.40
C ILE A 71 -8.34 9.62 6.37
N THR A 72 -7.98 9.97 5.14
CA THR A 72 -7.70 8.98 4.08
C THR A 72 -6.56 8.04 4.49
N SER A 73 -5.45 8.57 5.03
CA SER A 73 -4.32 7.77 5.49
C SER A 73 -4.69 6.85 6.65
N VAL A 74 -5.44 7.35 7.64
CA VAL A 74 -5.96 6.52 8.75
C VAL A 74 -6.81 5.38 8.20
N THR A 75 -7.75 5.68 7.30
CA THR A 75 -8.64 4.66 6.71
C THR A 75 -7.84 3.53 6.04
N VAL A 76 -6.87 3.88 5.19
CA VAL A 76 -6.02 2.90 4.49
C VAL A 76 -5.15 2.11 5.47
N LYS A 77 -4.64 2.74 6.54
CA LYS A 77 -3.85 2.03 7.55
C LYS A 77 -4.70 1.11 8.43
N MET A 78 -5.93 1.51 8.73
CA MET A 78 -6.85 0.68 9.51
C MET A 78 -7.41 -0.52 8.72
N SER A 79 -7.33 -0.50 7.37
CA SER A 79 -7.71 -1.66 6.54
C SER A 79 -6.86 -2.91 6.80
N LEU A 80 -5.69 -2.75 7.45
CA LEU A 80 -4.88 -3.86 7.96
C LEU A 80 -5.67 -4.88 8.78
N ALA A 81 -6.72 -4.46 9.46
CA ALA A 81 -7.58 -5.38 10.20
C ALA A 81 -8.12 -6.52 9.33
N ILE A 82 -8.31 -6.27 8.02
CA ILE A 82 -8.84 -7.26 7.07
C ILE A 82 -7.82 -8.37 6.77
N PRO A 83 -6.61 -8.08 6.22
CA PRO A 83 -5.64 -9.13 5.95
C PRO A 83 -5.19 -9.88 7.20
N VAL A 84 -5.05 -9.20 8.35
CA VAL A 84 -4.73 -9.83 9.63
C VAL A 84 -5.81 -10.83 10.05
N THR A 85 -7.08 -10.43 9.98
CA THR A 85 -8.19 -11.32 10.32
C THR A 85 -8.28 -12.48 9.33
N MET A 86 -8.15 -12.19 8.04
CA MET A 86 -8.20 -13.21 6.99
C MET A 86 -7.04 -14.20 7.08
N ALA A 87 -5.83 -13.76 7.45
CA ALA A 87 -4.68 -14.64 7.64
C ALA A 87 -4.95 -15.66 8.78
N ILE A 88 -5.48 -15.20 9.89
CA ILE A 88 -5.83 -16.09 11.02
C ILE A 88 -6.82 -17.18 10.58
N PHE A 89 -7.87 -16.80 9.82
CA PHE A 89 -8.90 -17.75 9.39
C PHE A 89 -8.48 -18.64 8.22
N LEU A 90 -7.78 -18.09 7.22
CA LEU A 90 -7.39 -18.83 6.01
C LEU A 90 -6.24 -19.82 6.27
N TYR A 91 -5.31 -19.45 7.16
CA TYR A 91 -4.11 -20.26 7.41
C TYR A 91 -4.14 -20.98 8.76
N ASN A 92 -5.27 -20.91 9.47
CA ASN A 92 -5.43 -21.55 10.79
C ASN A 92 -4.31 -21.20 11.77
N GLU A 93 -3.93 -19.92 11.81
CA GLU A 93 -2.89 -19.43 12.70
C GLU A 93 -3.28 -19.59 14.16
N ASN A 94 -2.34 -19.96 15.02
CA ASN A 94 -2.57 -20.09 16.44
C ASN A 94 -2.96 -18.73 17.05
N ILE A 95 -4.05 -18.74 17.82
CA ILE A 95 -4.54 -17.56 18.53
C ILE A 95 -4.14 -17.67 20.00
N TYR A 96 -3.31 -16.76 20.46
CA TYR A 96 -2.92 -16.62 21.86
C TYR A 96 -3.09 -15.17 22.30
N LEU A 97 -3.23 -14.96 23.61
CA LEU A 97 -3.60 -13.66 24.17
C LEU A 97 -2.64 -12.53 23.77
N ALA A 98 -1.33 -12.79 23.83
CA ALA A 98 -0.33 -11.78 23.45
C ALA A 98 -0.46 -11.35 22.00
N LYS A 99 -0.77 -12.27 21.06
CA LYS A 99 -1.01 -11.97 19.64
C LYS A 99 -2.23 -11.06 19.46
N ILE A 100 -3.36 -11.37 20.11
CA ILE A 100 -4.57 -10.54 20.04
C ILE A 100 -4.30 -9.14 20.58
N VAL A 101 -3.71 -9.04 21.78
CA VAL A 101 -3.40 -7.76 22.41
C VAL A 101 -2.38 -6.97 21.58
N GLY A 102 -1.38 -7.64 21.01
CA GLY A 102 -0.39 -7.06 20.12
C GLY A 102 -1.01 -6.49 18.84
N ILE A 103 -1.87 -7.24 18.15
CA ILE A 103 -2.59 -6.78 16.94
C ILE A 103 -3.48 -5.57 17.25
N ILE A 104 -4.27 -5.64 18.31
CA ILE A 104 -5.13 -4.52 18.75
C ILE A 104 -4.27 -3.31 19.12
N GLY A 105 -3.18 -3.52 19.85
CA GLY A 105 -2.22 -2.48 20.21
C GLY A 105 -1.58 -1.84 18.97
N ALA A 106 -1.19 -2.64 17.97
CA ALA A 106 -0.65 -2.16 16.71
C ALA A 106 -1.65 -1.25 15.97
N LEU A 107 -2.92 -1.68 15.87
CA LEU A 107 -3.98 -0.87 15.26
C LEU A 107 -4.21 0.45 16.03
N ILE A 108 -4.27 0.41 17.35
CA ILE A 108 -4.43 1.61 18.18
C ILE A 108 -3.23 2.53 18.03
N GLY A 109 -2.00 2.01 18.08
CA GLY A 109 -0.77 2.78 17.92
C GLY A 109 -0.72 3.49 16.57
N VAL A 110 -0.99 2.75 15.48
CA VAL A 110 -1.07 3.28 14.11
C VAL A 110 -2.16 4.37 14.02
N PHE A 111 -3.34 4.12 14.58
CA PHE A 111 -4.41 5.12 14.62
C PHE A 111 -3.98 6.41 15.33
N LEU A 112 -3.42 6.31 16.52
CA LEU A 112 -3.01 7.47 17.32
C LEU A 112 -1.89 8.30 16.64
N ILE A 113 -0.90 7.65 16.03
CA ILE A 113 0.18 8.34 15.30
C ILE A 113 -0.35 9.02 14.05
N THR A 114 -1.23 8.35 13.30
CA THR A 114 -1.72 8.82 12.01
C THR A 114 -2.87 9.81 12.16
N PHE A 115 -3.57 9.79 13.31
CA PHE A 115 -4.72 10.65 13.57
C PHE A 115 -4.29 12.12 13.62
N GLN A 116 -4.75 12.89 12.65
CA GLN A 116 -4.55 14.35 12.61
C GLN A 116 -5.85 15.04 12.97
N ARG A 117 -5.78 15.95 13.96
CA ARG A 117 -6.91 16.81 14.28
C ARG A 117 -7.37 17.57 13.03
N ARG A 118 -8.66 17.72 12.86
CA ARG A 118 -9.45 18.32 11.75
C ARG A 118 -8.99 19.66 11.17
N SER A 119 -7.80 20.14 11.51
CA SER A 119 -7.30 21.50 11.21
C SER A 119 -7.02 21.80 9.72
N GLN A 120 -6.98 20.81 8.84
CA GLN A 120 -6.66 21.03 7.42
C GLN A 120 -7.84 20.81 6.45
N ARG A 121 -9.04 20.63 6.96
CA ARG A 121 -10.21 20.49 6.09
C ARG A 121 -10.64 21.87 5.59
N LYS A 122 -10.73 22.05 4.27
CA LYS A 122 -11.40 23.23 3.69
C LYS A 122 -12.84 23.26 4.17
N LYS A 123 -13.26 24.36 4.82
CA LYS A 123 -14.67 24.58 5.17
C LYS A 123 -15.52 24.43 3.90
N GLY A 124 -16.52 23.53 3.92
CA GLY A 124 -17.43 23.30 2.79
C GLY A 124 -17.03 22.15 1.84
N ALA A 125 -15.90 21.45 2.05
CA ALA A 125 -15.60 20.27 1.24
C ALA A 125 -16.61 19.13 1.51
N PRO A 126 -17.15 18.46 0.47
CA PRO A 126 -18.04 17.34 0.64
C PRO A 126 -17.38 16.21 1.42
N ASN A 127 -18.12 15.59 2.33
CA ASN A 127 -17.63 14.44 3.09
C ASN A 127 -18.04 13.18 2.35
N ASN A 128 -17.17 12.66 1.53
CA ASN A 128 -17.48 11.45 0.76
C ASN A 128 -17.09 10.19 1.53
N VAL A 129 -17.96 9.78 2.45
CA VAL A 129 -17.79 8.58 3.27
C VAL A 129 -17.66 7.31 2.42
N LEU A 130 -18.32 7.28 1.25
CA LEU A 130 -18.24 6.15 0.32
C LEU A 130 -16.78 5.89 -0.12
N PHE A 131 -16.01 6.95 -0.37
CA PHE A 131 -14.60 6.78 -0.72
C PHE A 131 -13.79 6.13 0.41
N LEU A 132 -14.09 6.49 1.66
CA LEU A 132 -13.43 5.88 2.82
C LEU A 132 -13.80 4.41 2.98
N ILE A 133 -15.07 4.07 2.77
CA ILE A 133 -15.54 2.67 2.80
C ILE A 133 -14.85 1.85 1.71
N ILE A 134 -14.85 2.33 0.47
CA ILE A 134 -14.20 1.63 -0.66
C ILE A 134 -12.69 1.50 -0.41
N LEU A 135 -12.02 2.54 0.12
CA LEU A 135 -10.60 2.49 0.44
C LEU A 135 -10.32 1.48 1.56
N PHE A 136 -11.14 1.44 2.60
CA PHE A 136 -10.96 0.50 3.70
C PHE A 136 -11.05 -0.96 3.22
N PHE A 137 -12.17 -1.31 2.61
CA PHE A 137 -12.36 -2.69 2.13
C PHE A 137 -11.48 -3.03 0.94
N GLY A 138 -11.29 -2.11 0.01
CA GLY A 138 -10.46 -2.31 -1.18
C GLY A 138 -8.98 -2.49 -0.84
N SER A 139 -8.42 -1.68 0.06
CA SER A 139 -7.02 -1.85 0.50
C SER A 139 -6.84 -3.14 1.27
N GLY A 140 -7.77 -3.48 2.17
CA GLY A 140 -7.71 -4.74 2.89
C GLY A 140 -7.85 -5.97 1.98
N ALA A 141 -8.73 -5.90 0.98
CA ALA A 141 -8.86 -6.94 -0.03
C ALA A 141 -7.60 -7.08 -0.89
N LEU A 142 -6.96 -5.96 -1.28
CA LEU A 142 -5.71 -5.97 -2.01
C LEU A 142 -4.61 -6.70 -1.24
N ASP A 143 -4.40 -6.34 0.03
CA ASP A 143 -3.38 -6.96 0.88
C ASP A 143 -3.67 -8.45 1.11
N THR A 144 -4.95 -8.82 1.29
CA THR A 144 -5.38 -10.22 1.42
C THR A 144 -5.13 -11.02 0.14
N LEU A 145 -5.42 -10.44 -1.03
CA LEU A 145 -5.17 -11.09 -2.32
C LEU A 145 -3.67 -11.26 -2.59
N LEU A 146 -2.85 -10.28 -2.25
CA LEU A 146 -1.40 -10.39 -2.36
C LEU A 146 -0.87 -11.55 -1.51
N ASN A 147 -1.33 -11.66 -0.26
CA ASN A 147 -0.98 -12.76 0.63
C ASN A 147 -1.44 -14.11 0.07
N TYR A 148 -2.68 -14.20 -0.39
CA TYR A 148 -3.22 -15.43 -0.96
C TYR A 148 -2.44 -15.90 -2.19
N VAL A 149 -2.11 -14.99 -3.10
CA VAL A 149 -1.31 -15.32 -4.29
C VAL A 149 0.07 -15.81 -3.88
N GLU A 150 0.70 -15.14 -2.92
CA GLU A 150 2.01 -15.54 -2.43
C GLU A 150 2.02 -16.97 -1.89
N ARG A 151 1.02 -17.32 -1.10
CA ARG A 151 0.99 -18.61 -0.43
C ARG A 151 0.42 -19.76 -1.27
N VAL A 152 -0.51 -19.45 -2.15
CA VAL A 152 -1.35 -20.48 -2.79
C VAL A 152 -1.29 -20.45 -4.31
N ALA A 153 -1.38 -19.27 -4.92
CA ALA A 153 -1.64 -19.15 -6.35
C ALA A 153 -0.40 -18.91 -7.22
N SER A 154 0.72 -18.46 -6.62
CA SER A 154 1.93 -18.11 -7.39
C SER A 154 2.61 -19.31 -8.07
N GLY A 155 2.44 -20.50 -7.52
CA GLY A 155 3.08 -21.71 -8.04
C GLY A 155 4.62 -21.55 -8.06
N ASN A 156 5.23 -21.72 -9.25
CA ASN A 156 6.65 -21.54 -9.46
C ASN A 156 7.06 -20.10 -9.86
N LEU A 157 6.10 -19.17 -9.98
CA LEU A 157 6.39 -17.79 -10.33
C LEU A 157 7.03 -17.08 -9.14
N SER A 158 8.17 -16.41 -9.38
CA SER A 158 8.84 -15.67 -8.31
C SER A 158 8.01 -14.46 -7.88
N LEU A 159 8.14 -14.12 -6.59
CA LEU A 159 7.52 -12.93 -5.98
C LEU A 159 7.81 -11.66 -6.73
N ALA A 160 9.08 -11.52 -7.15
CA ALA A 160 9.54 -10.36 -7.87
C ALA A 160 8.83 -10.20 -9.21
N LEU A 161 8.72 -11.30 -9.98
CA LEU A 161 8.02 -11.30 -11.27
C LEU A 161 6.52 -11.09 -11.10
N PHE A 162 5.88 -11.75 -10.13
CA PHE A 162 4.46 -11.53 -9.87
C PHE A 162 4.16 -10.06 -9.53
N SER A 163 4.95 -9.46 -8.63
CA SER A 163 4.81 -8.05 -8.27
C SER A 163 5.03 -7.13 -9.48
N ALA A 164 6.07 -7.41 -10.29
CA ALA A 164 6.34 -6.65 -11.50
C ALA A 164 5.17 -6.73 -12.49
N ILE A 165 4.63 -7.93 -12.74
CA ILE A 165 3.48 -8.11 -13.63
C ILE A 165 2.26 -7.35 -13.13
N GLY A 166 1.96 -7.40 -11.83
CA GLY A 166 0.87 -6.65 -11.22
C GLY A 166 1.02 -5.14 -11.44
N PHE A 167 2.22 -4.60 -11.25
CA PHE A 167 2.52 -3.20 -11.57
C PHE A 167 2.46 -2.91 -13.08
N GLY A 168 2.88 -3.85 -13.93
CA GLY A 168 2.77 -3.72 -15.38
C GLY A 168 1.31 -3.58 -15.84
N ILE A 169 0.42 -4.42 -15.32
CA ILE A 169 -1.02 -4.36 -15.60
C ILE A 169 -1.60 -3.02 -15.10
N ALA A 170 -1.28 -2.60 -13.87
CA ALA A 170 -1.70 -1.31 -13.34
C ALA A 170 -1.18 -0.15 -14.20
N GLY A 171 0.06 -0.22 -14.65
CA GLY A 171 0.68 0.74 -15.54
C GLY A 171 -0.02 0.83 -16.90
N ILE A 172 -0.31 -0.31 -17.53
CA ILE A 172 -1.02 -0.37 -18.82
C ILE A 172 -2.42 0.23 -18.68
N LEU A 173 -3.20 -0.19 -17.69
CA LEU A 173 -4.54 0.34 -17.44
C LEU A 173 -4.51 1.86 -17.19
N GLY A 174 -3.58 2.32 -16.35
CA GLY A 174 -3.39 3.75 -16.09
C GLY A 174 -2.96 4.53 -17.34
N PHE A 175 -2.09 3.93 -18.16
CA PHE A 175 -1.59 4.57 -19.39
C PHE A 175 -2.67 4.69 -20.46
N ILE A 176 -3.56 3.70 -20.60
CA ILE A 176 -4.73 3.79 -21.50
C ILE A 176 -5.60 4.98 -21.11
N VAL A 177 -5.90 5.12 -19.81
CA VAL A 177 -6.69 6.26 -19.31
C VAL A 177 -5.95 7.58 -19.52
N LEU A 178 -4.63 7.60 -19.30
CA LEU A 178 -3.80 8.78 -19.52
C LEU A 178 -3.78 9.23 -20.99
N ILE A 179 -3.60 8.30 -21.92
CA ILE A 179 -3.65 8.60 -23.37
C ILE A 179 -5.02 9.21 -23.70
N GLY A 180 -6.12 8.61 -23.26
CA GLY A 180 -7.44 9.15 -23.48
C GLY A 180 -7.61 10.59 -22.95
N ALA A 181 -7.07 10.86 -21.75
CA ALA A 181 -7.11 12.21 -21.16
C ALA A 181 -6.23 13.22 -21.91
N LEU A 182 -5.09 12.80 -22.45
CA LEU A 182 -4.20 13.62 -23.27
C LEU A 182 -4.84 13.95 -24.64
N LEU A 183 -5.40 12.95 -25.33
CA LEU A 183 -6.11 13.14 -26.60
C LEU A 183 -7.31 14.06 -26.46
N MET A 184 -8.03 13.99 -25.36
CA MET A 184 -9.15 14.89 -25.04
C MET A 184 -8.69 16.28 -24.58
N LYS A 185 -7.38 16.58 -24.57
CA LYS A 185 -6.77 17.83 -24.08
C LYS A 185 -7.15 18.20 -22.63
N LYS A 186 -7.58 17.20 -21.85
CA LYS A 186 -7.87 17.37 -20.42
C LYS A 186 -6.61 17.35 -19.54
N GLN A 187 -5.50 16.90 -20.11
CA GLN A 187 -4.19 16.82 -19.47
C GLN A 187 -3.10 17.26 -20.43
N HIS A 188 -1.97 17.72 -19.88
CA HIS A 188 -0.78 18.07 -20.66
C HIS A 188 0.41 17.24 -20.18
N PHE A 189 1.21 16.75 -21.10
CA PHE A 189 2.45 16.07 -20.78
C PHE A 189 3.47 17.06 -20.21
N HIS A 190 4.10 16.66 -19.11
CA HIS A 190 5.20 17.43 -18.52
C HIS A 190 6.25 16.48 -17.96
N TRP A 191 7.53 16.67 -18.31
CA TRP A 191 8.63 15.81 -17.85
C TRP A 191 8.72 15.67 -16.32
N LYS A 192 8.31 16.70 -15.58
CA LYS A 192 8.22 16.67 -14.10
C LYS A 192 7.34 15.52 -13.56
N HIS A 193 6.33 15.12 -14.32
CA HIS A 193 5.43 14.03 -13.92
C HIS A 193 6.12 12.68 -14.05
N VAL A 194 6.95 12.51 -15.08
CA VAL A 194 7.78 11.32 -15.29
C VAL A 194 8.82 11.18 -14.17
N VAL A 195 9.53 12.26 -13.85
CA VAL A 195 10.49 12.30 -12.74
C VAL A 195 9.82 11.94 -11.41
N GLY A 196 8.61 12.50 -11.16
CA GLY A 196 7.81 12.13 -9.98
C GLY A 196 7.47 10.65 -9.96
N GLY A 197 7.16 10.06 -11.11
CA GLY A 197 6.90 8.63 -11.27
C GLY A 197 8.14 7.76 -11.01
N ILE A 198 9.31 8.17 -11.48
CA ILE A 198 10.58 7.46 -11.24
C ILE A 198 10.92 7.43 -9.74
N ILE A 199 10.84 8.59 -9.08
CA ILE A 199 11.14 8.71 -7.64
C ILE A 199 10.21 7.83 -6.79
N LEU A 200 8.97 7.63 -7.23
CA LEU A 200 8.02 6.77 -6.52
C LEU A 200 8.12 5.30 -6.94
N GLY A 201 8.37 5.01 -8.21
CA GLY A 201 8.26 3.68 -8.79
C GLY A 201 9.29 2.70 -8.26
N VAL A 202 10.54 3.16 -8.11
CA VAL A 202 11.62 2.31 -7.57
C VAL A 202 11.30 1.88 -6.12
N PRO A 203 11.03 2.79 -5.17
CA PRO A 203 10.66 2.38 -3.81
C PRO A 203 9.36 1.57 -3.76
N ASN A 204 8.41 1.84 -4.66
CA ASN A 204 7.13 1.13 -4.70
C ASN A 204 7.32 -0.35 -5.03
N PHE A 205 8.15 -0.67 -6.03
CA PHE A 205 8.50 -2.05 -6.34
C PHE A 205 9.11 -2.76 -5.14
N PHE A 206 10.16 -2.19 -4.57
CA PHE A 206 10.84 -2.81 -3.43
C PHE A 206 9.97 -2.90 -2.18
N SER A 207 9.03 -1.98 -1.97
CA SER A 207 8.09 -2.02 -0.85
C SER A 207 7.21 -3.28 -0.89
N ILE A 208 6.63 -3.61 -2.04
CA ILE A 208 5.82 -4.83 -2.20
C ILE A 208 6.73 -6.07 -2.20
N TYR A 209 7.86 -6.02 -2.87
CA TYR A 209 8.81 -7.13 -2.92
C TYR A 209 9.26 -7.56 -1.51
N PHE A 210 9.69 -6.61 -0.68
CA PHE A 210 10.12 -6.92 0.69
C PHE A 210 8.96 -7.34 1.60
N LEU A 211 7.75 -6.79 1.40
CA LEU A 211 6.57 -7.27 2.13
C LEU A 211 6.28 -8.73 1.80
N MET A 212 6.29 -9.10 0.52
CA MET A 212 6.08 -10.48 0.09
C MET A 212 7.16 -11.42 0.63
N MET A 213 8.44 -11.00 0.62
CA MET A 213 9.52 -11.77 1.25
C MET A 213 9.29 -11.98 2.75
N ALA A 214 8.83 -10.95 3.45
CA ALA A 214 8.56 -11.05 4.89
C ALA A 214 7.39 -12.01 5.19
N VAL A 215 6.34 -11.99 4.37
CA VAL A 215 5.20 -12.91 4.47
C VAL A 215 5.63 -14.37 4.25
N ARG A 216 6.63 -14.60 3.39
CA ARG A 216 7.16 -15.96 3.12
C ARG A 216 8.04 -16.50 4.25
N TYR A 217 8.42 -15.67 5.21
CA TYR A 217 9.31 -16.10 6.30
C TYR A 217 8.60 -17.08 7.24
N PRO A 218 9.08 -18.35 7.35
CA PRO A 218 8.31 -19.44 7.93
C PRO A 218 8.15 -19.36 9.46
N GLU A 219 8.97 -18.53 10.14
CA GLU A 219 8.96 -18.40 11.59
C GLU A 219 7.94 -17.35 12.09
N LEU A 220 7.34 -16.56 11.19
CA LEU A 220 6.37 -15.53 11.53
C LEU A 220 5.02 -15.83 10.89
N ASP A 221 3.97 -15.73 11.67
CA ASP A 221 2.61 -15.73 11.18
C ASP A 221 2.34 -14.52 10.27
N ASP A 222 1.51 -14.68 9.25
CA ASP A 222 1.19 -13.60 8.31
C ASP A 222 0.53 -12.42 9.02
N SER A 223 -0.40 -12.71 9.96
CA SER A 223 -1.06 -11.68 10.75
C SER A 223 -0.06 -10.82 11.52
N ILE A 224 0.99 -11.43 12.07
CA ILE A 224 2.09 -10.75 12.77
C ILE A 224 2.91 -9.93 11.77
N THR A 225 3.28 -10.52 10.64
CA THR A 225 4.07 -9.86 9.58
C THR A 225 3.38 -8.60 9.08
N TYR A 226 2.07 -8.65 8.79
CA TYR A 226 1.31 -7.48 8.38
C TYR A 226 1.22 -6.41 9.47
N ALA A 227 1.01 -6.82 10.72
CA ALA A 227 0.97 -5.89 11.84
C ALA A 227 2.32 -5.18 12.03
N LEU A 228 3.43 -5.93 12.05
CA LEU A 228 4.78 -5.39 12.19
C LEU A 228 5.15 -4.46 11.04
N ASN A 229 4.87 -4.85 9.79
CA ASN A 229 5.12 -4.01 8.61
C ASN A 229 4.39 -2.66 8.72
N ASN A 230 3.12 -2.67 9.11
CA ASN A 230 2.32 -1.45 9.22
C ASN A 230 2.80 -0.53 10.34
N VAL A 231 3.09 -1.11 11.51
CA VAL A 231 3.67 -0.35 12.64
C VAL A 231 5.04 0.20 12.25
N GLY A 232 5.90 -0.61 11.60
CA GLY A 232 7.21 -0.20 11.13
C GLY A 232 7.16 0.99 10.17
N ILE A 233 6.27 0.93 9.16
CA ILE A 233 6.07 2.03 8.20
C ILE A 233 5.60 3.31 8.91
N VAL A 234 4.66 3.19 9.85
CA VAL A 234 4.12 4.35 10.55
C VAL A 234 5.15 4.96 11.50
N MET A 235 5.91 4.13 12.22
CA MET A 235 7.01 4.59 13.09
C MET A 235 8.12 5.26 12.30
N ALA A 236 8.55 4.66 11.18
CA ALA A 236 9.54 5.27 10.28
C ALA A 236 9.04 6.61 9.73
N SER A 237 7.78 6.67 9.29
CA SER A 237 7.17 7.92 8.80
C SER A 237 7.09 9.00 9.89
N PHE A 238 6.78 8.61 11.12
CA PHE A 238 6.76 9.51 12.29
C PHE A 238 8.14 10.07 12.58
N LEU A 239 9.18 9.23 12.62
CA LEU A 239 10.56 9.66 12.86
C LEU A 239 11.06 10.57 11.74
N ILE A 240 10.82 10.22 10.47
CA ILE A 240 11.17 11.07 9.32
C ILE A 240 10.42 12.41 9.38
N GLY A 241 9.14 12.40 9.78
CA GLY A 241 8.34 13.59 9.98
C GLY A 241 8.98 14.57 10.96
N ILE A 242 9.47 14.05 12.09
CA ILE A 242 10.16 14.86 13.12
C ILE A 242 11.53 15.36 12.61
N ILE A 243 12.36 14.45 12.10
CA ILE A 243 13.78 14.76 11.80
C ILE A 243 13.90 15.59 10.53
N ALA A 244 13.25 15.17 9.43
CA ALA A 244 13.40 15.81 8.13
C ALA A 244 12.44 16.98 7.90
N PHE A 245 11.20 16.88 8.44
CA PHE A 245 10.16 17.88 8.20
C PHE A 245 9.88 18.78 9.40
N LYS A 246 10.55 18.53 10.55
CA LYS A 246 10.38 19.30 11.80
C LYS A 246 8.90 19.38 12.21
N GLU A 247 8.16 18.29 12.03
CA GLU A 247 6.76 18.22 12.44
C GLU A 247 6.63 18.37 13.95
N SER A 248 5.56 19.03 14.38
CA SER A 248 5.24 19.16 15.79
C SER A 248 4.87 17.79 16.39
N ILE A 249 5.53 17.47 17.50
CA ILE A 249 5.23 16.28 18.28
C ILE A 249 4.02 16.60 19.17
N THR A 250 2.93 15.88 18.96
CA THR A 250 1.74 15.98 19.83
C THR A 250 1.76 14.87 20.88
N PRO A 251 1.17 15.08 22.07
CA PRO A 251 1.08 14.01 23.08
C PRO A 251 0.43 12.73 22.54
N LEU A 252 -0.55 12.87 21.65
CA LEU A 252 -1.23 11.74 21.01
C LEU A 252 -0.28 10.89 20.16
N LYS A 253 0.62 11.52 19.40
CA LYS A 253 1.64 10.83 18.60
C LYS A 253 2.66 10.11 19.48
N ILE A 254 3.03 10.68 20.63
CA ILE A 254 3.94 10.03 21.59
C ILE A 254 3.28 8.79 22.18
N VAL A 255 2.05 8.91 22.68
CA VAL A 255 1.29 7.78 23.23
C VAL A 255 1.14 6.69 22.18
N GLY A 256 0.79 7.07 20.95
CA GLY A 256 0.70 6.13 19.84
C GLY A 256 2.01 5.39 19.55
N GLY A 257 3.15 6.09 19.61
CA GLY A 257 4.49 5.51 19.44
C GLY A 257 4.82 4.50 20.54
N VAL A 258 4.54 4.83 21.80
CA VAL A 258 4.75 3.91 22.94
C VAL A 258 3.87 2.68 22.81
N VAL A 259 2.58 2.85 22.48
CA VAL A 259 1.66 1.72 22.26
C VAL A 259 2.13 0.83 21.10
N ALA A 260 2.61 1.43 20.01
CA ALA A 260 3.15 0.70 18.88
C ALA A 260 4.39 -0.13 19.24
N ILE A 261 5.31 0.41 20.04
CA ILE A 261 6.51 -0.32 20.51
C ILE A 261 6.10 -1.50 21.42
N ILE A 262 5.17 -1.30 22.34
CA ILE A 262 4.66 -2.38 23.20
C ILE A 262 3.98 -3.45 22.35
N ALA A 263 3.21 -3.05 21.33
CA ALA A 263 2.57 -3.98 20.41
C ALA A 263 3.58 -4.84 19.64
N ILE A 264 4.66 -4.24 19.13
CA ILE A 264 5.76 -4.99 18.48
C ILE A 264 6.32 -6.03 19.43
N PHE A 265 6.65 -5.63 20.65
CA PHE A 265 7.21 -6.54 21.65
C PHE A 265 6.26 -7.73 21.94
N LEU A 266 4.96 -7.47 22.10
CA LEU A 266 3.97 -8.53 22.33
C LEU A 266 3.79 -9.48 21.15
N LEU A 267 4.00 -8.98 19.90
CA LEU A 267 3.89 -9.79 18.69
C LEU A 267 5.13 -10.67 18.45
N THR A 268 6.25 -10.35 19.08
CA THR A 268 7.52 -11.09 18.93
C THR A 268 7.79 -12.06 20.10
N LEU A 269 6.88 -12.12 21.10
CA LEU A 269 6.88 -13.13 22.18
C LEU A 269 6.31 -14.46 21.69
#